data_f83125c348663a167ceca6e309ba207e
#
_entry.id   f83125c348663a167ceca6e309ba207e
#
_cell.length_a   1.000
_cell.length_b   1.000
_cell.length_c   1.000
_cell.angle_alpha   90.00
_cell.angle_beta   90.00
_cell.angle_gamma   90.00
#
_symmetry.space_group_name_H-M   'P 1'
#
loop_
_entity.id
_entity.type
_entity.pdbx_description
1 polymer ?
#
loop_
_entity_poly.entity_id
_entity_poly.type
_entity_poly.pdbx_seq_one_letter_code
_entity_poly.pdbx_strand_id
1 'polypeptide(L)'
;MKAWFAVIAMLVLSLGAARAGVVLRLPTQERVVALTFDACEQQKPNKLDTGISDYLVAHRIPFTIFLSGRFVQDNEAAVKALAKLDFVELENHSWDHPNRMPRLSDDAVRDEVLKTDDEIARVTGRRTAFFRFPAITYDARTLGDVEALGFVVVHYRWEVGDPDPHETANRIVNETLEGARPGDILINHINGRGWHTAEALPRMIAGLEAKGFRFVLLKDYLTAKRSRVAGQ
;
A
#
# COMPACT_ATOMS: atom_id res chain seq x y z
N MET A 1 -17.53 11.25 67.69
CA MET A 1 -17.17 11.78 66.35
C MET A 1 -16.41 10.68 65.63
N LYS A 2 -17.04 10.03 64.62
CA LYS A 2 -16.39 8.96 63.86
C LYS A 2 -16.07 9.55 62.48
N ALA A 3 -14.77 9.70 62.16
CA ALA A 3 -14.29 10.17 60.89
C ALA A 3 -14.29 9.00 59.87
N TRP A 4 -15.01 9.16 58.78
CA TRP A 4 -14.99 8.23 57.65
C TRP A 4 -13.97 8.72 56.63
N PHE A 5 -12.91 7.93 56.46
CA PHE A 5 -11.95 8.13 55.35
C PHE A 5 -12.50 7.45 54.09
N ALA A 6 -12.88 8.23 53.10
CA ALA A 6 -13.21 7.73 51.77
C ALA A 6 -11.91 7.46 51.02
N VAL A 7 -11.61 6.21 50.70
CA VAL A 7 -10.53 5.82 49.81
C VAL A 7 -11.04 5.94 48.37
N ILE A 8 -10.58 6.93 47.65
CA ILE A 8 -10.83 7.05 46.20
C ILE A 8 -9.85 6.13 45.48
N ALA A 9 -10.33 4.99 45.03
CA ALA A 9 -9.59 4.11 44.13
C ALA A 9 -9.49 4.75 42.73
N MET A 10 -8.33 5.22 42.37
CA MET A 10 -8.03 5.76 41.04
C MET A 10 -7.86 4.58 40.08
N LEU A 11 -8.90 4.31 39.28
CA LEU A 11 -8.86 3.30 38.21
C LEU A 11 -7.96 3.81 37.09
N VAL A 12 -6.72 3.35 37.06
CA VAL A 12 -5.83 3.61 35.93
C VAL A 12 -6.28 2.70 34.79
N LEU A 13 -7.09 3.24 33.87
CA LEU A 13 -7.33 2.59 32.58
C LEU A 13 -6.01 2.62 31.81
N SER A 14 -5.28 1.52 31.82
CA SER A 14 -4.23 1.28 30.84
C SER A 14 -4.91 1.16 29.46
N LEU A 15 -4.90 2.24 28.67
CA LEU A 15 -5.14 2.13 27.24
C LEU A 15 -3.99 1.27 26.69
N GLY A 16 -4.23 -0.04 26.63
CA GLY A 16 -3.41 -0.91 25.82
C GLY A 16 -3.46 -0.39 24.39
N ALA A 17 -2.34 0.15 23.88
CA ALA A 17 -2.22 0.46 22.47
C ALA A 17 -2.56 -0.83 21.72
N ALA A 18 -3.70 -0.84 21.01
CA ALA A 18 -4.02 -1.91 20.10
C ALA A 18 -2.83 -2.03 19.15
N ARG A 19 -2.13 -3.16 19.19
CA ARG A 19 -1.08 -3.47 18.23
C ARG A 19 -1.74 -3.44 16.86
N ALA A 20 -1.44 -2.41 16.08
CA ALA A 20 -1.88 -2.34 14.70
C ALA A 20 -1.13 -3.48 13.98
N GLY A 21 -1.80 -4.54 13.67
CA GLY A 21 -1.26 -5.63 12.88
C GLY A 21 -1.27 -5.27 11.40
N VAL A 22 -0.82 -6.20 10.58
CA VAL A 22 -0.85 -6.05 9.11
C VAL A 22 -2.30 -6.01 8.63
N VAL A 23 -2.64 -4.97 7.90
CA VAL A 23 -3.96 -4.81 7.28
C VAL A 23 -3.99 -5.63 6.00
N LEU A 24 -4.88 -6.63 5.94
CA LEU A 24 -5.07 -7.51 4.77
C LEU A 24 -6.34 -7.17 3.99
N ARG A 25 -7.26 -6.39 4.62
CA ARG A 25 -8.55 -5.96 4.06
C ARG A 25 -8.96 -4.63 4.68
N LEU A 26 -9.71 -3.84 3.96
CA LEU A 26 -10.37 -2.67 4.50
C LEU A 26 -11.43 -3.07 5.55
N PRO A 27 -11.56 -2.31 6.65
CA PRO A 27 -12.50 -2.62 7.73
C PRO A 27 -13.96 -2.23 7.35
N THR A 28 -14.49 -2.87 6.31
CA THR A 28 -15.83 -2.57 5.78
C THR A 28 -16.52 -3.81 5.22
N GLN A 29 -17.84 -3.77 5.16
CA GLN A 29 -18.68 -4.74 4.46
C GLN A 29 -19.28 -4.14 3.17
N GLU A 30 -18.97 -2.90 2.85
CA GLU A 30 -19.35 -2.30 1.57
C GLU A 30 -18.71 -3.02 0.40
N ARG A 31 -19.41 -3.06 -0.73
CA ARG A 31 -18.85 -3.58 -1.98
C ARG A 31 -17.82 -2.64 -2.58
N VAL A 32 -16.71 -2.51 -1.90
CA VAL A 32 -15.54 -1.74 -2.34
C VAL A 32 -14.31 -2.63 -2.40
N VAL A 33 -13.37 -2.27 -3.28
CA VAL A 33 -12.03 -2.85 -3.36
C VAL A 33 -11.00 -1.73 -3.48
N ALA A 34 -9.86 -1.88 -2.82
CA ALA A 34 -8.71 -1.03 -3.05
C ALA A 34 -7.85 -1.67 -4.14
N LEU A 35 -7.74 -1.00 -5.30
CA LEU A 35 -6.86 -1.42 -6.37
C LEU A 35 -5.47 -0.91 -6.08
N THR A 36 -4.52 -1.80 -5.82
CA THR A 36 -3.15 -1.43 -5.45
C THR A 36 -2.13 -2.03 -6.39
N PHE A 37 -1.02 -1.31 -6.57
CA PHE A 37 0.09 -1.71 -7.42
C PHE A 37 1.40 -1.59 -6.68
N ASP A 38 2.28 -2.57 -6.86
CA ASP A 38 3.65 -2.47 -6.42
C ASP A 38 4.53 -1.99 -7.58
N ALA A 39 5.33 -0.96 -7.30
CA ALA A 39 6.34 -0.44 -8.18
C ALA A 39 7.71 -0.74 -7.58
N CYS A 40 8.08 -2.01 -7.65
CA CYS A 40 9.34 -2.54 -7.14
C CYS A 40 10.53 -1.97 -7.92
N GLU A 41 11.68 -1.85 -7.29
CA GLU A 41 12.92 -1.75 -8.04
C GLU A 41 13.15 -3.04 -8.81
N GLN A 42 13.56 -2.89 -10.06
CA GLN A 42 13.88 -4.02 -10.94
C GLN A 42 15.21 -3.80 -11.63
N GLN A 43 15.72 -4.89 -12.22
CA GLN A 43 16.77 -4.77 -13.21
C GLN A 43 16.32 -3.83 -14.34
N LYS A 44 17.21 -2.92 -14.74
CA LYS A 44 16.90 -1.85 -15.69
C LYS A 44 16.34 -2.36 -17.05
N PRO A 45 15.38 -1.66 -17.64
CA PRO A 45 14.87 -0.35 -17.23
C PRO A 45 13.71 -0.48 -16.22
N ASN A 46 13.82 0.25 -15.10
CA ASN A 46 12.80 0.35 -14.07
C ASN A 46 11.80 1.45 -14.45
N LYS A 47 10.80 1.14 -15.25
CA LYS A 47 9.87 2.14 -15.82
C LYS A 47 8.43 1.88 -15.41
N LEU A 48 7.70 2.98 -15.22
CA LEU A 48 6.25 2.95 -15.08
C LEU A 48 5.61 2.32 -16.34
N ASP A 49 4.72 1.35 -16.15
CA ASP A 49 3.90 0.80 -17.20
C ASP A 49 2.78 1.81 -17.55
N THR A 50 2.96 2.50 -18.67
CA THR A 50 1.99 3.50 -19.12
C THR A 50 0.70 2.87 -19.64
N GLY A 51 0.71 1.61 -20.08
CA GLY A 51 -0.50 0.90 -20.46
C GLY A 51 -1.46 0.74 -19.27
N ILE A 52 -0.92 0.58 -18.07
CA ILE A 52 -1.71 0.51 -16.84
C ILE A 52 -2.09 1.92 -16.36
N SER A 53 -1.09 2.81 -16.17
CA SER A 53 -1.33 4.12 -15.58
C SER A 53 -2.23 5.00 -16.42
N ASP A 54 -2.04 5.03 -17.75
CA ASP A 54 -2.83 5.86 -18.64
C ASP A 54 -4.29 5.39 -18.71
N TYR A 55 -4.54 4.06 -18.69
CA TYR A 55 -5.89 3.53 -18.60
C TYR A 55 -6.59 3.97 -17.32
N LEU A 56 -5.95 3.80 -16.16
CA LEU A 56 -6.52 4.18 -14.86
C LEU A 56 -6.80 5.69 -14.77
N VAL A 57 -5.88 6.49 -15.27
CA VAL A 57 -6.01 7.97 -15.29
C VAL A 57 -7.14 8.41 -16.22
N ALA A 58 -7.20 7.86 -17.44
CA ALA A 58 -8.23 8.21 -18.42
C ALA A 58 -9.65 7.90 -17.93
N HIS A 59 -9.81 6.82 -17.16
CA HIS A 59 -11.10 6.40 -16.61
C HIS A 59 -11.35 6.88 -15.17
N ARG A 60 -10.41 7.68 -14.59
CA ARG A 60 -10.46 8.18 -13.21
C ARG A 60 -10.72 7.09 -12.16
N ILE A 61 -10.15 5.90 -12.37
CA ILE A 61 -10.25 4.80 -11.41
C ILE A 61 -9.36 5.10 -10.20
N PRO A 62 -9.86 5.09 -8.95
CA PRO A 62 -9.03 5.22 -7.76
C PRO A 62 -8.03 4.07 -7.62
N PHE A 63 -6.76 4.39 -7.38
CA PHE A 63 -5.72 3.40 -7.17
C PHE A 63 -4.59 3.89 -6.27
N THR A 64 -3.92 2.95 -5.60
CA THR A 64 -2.75 3.21 -4.75
C THR A 64 -1.52 2.55 -5.37
N ILE A 65 -0.39 3.25 -5.38
CA ILE A 65 0.91 2.67 -5.78
C ILE A 65 1.84 2.66 -4.57
N PHE A 66 2.38 1.49 -4.24
CA PHE A 66 3.48 1.33 -3.31
C PHE A 66 4.79 1.45 -4.08
N LEU A 67 5.51 2.54 -3.86
CA LEU A 67 6.69 2.95 -4.62
C LEU A 67 7.98 2.58 -3.89
N SER A 68 8.91 1.89 -4.55
CA SER A 68 10.28 1.85 -4.07
C SER A 68 11.01 3.18 -4.33
N GLY A 69 11.95 3.54 -3.46
CA GLY A 69 12.64 4.83 -3.57
C GLY A 69 13.41 4.98 -4.89
N ARG A 70 14.06 3.91 -5.34
CA ARG A 70 14.78 3.91 -6.63
C ARG A 70 13.83 4.00 -7.82
N PHE A 71 12.65 3.39 -7.75
CA PHE A 71 11.63 3.58 -8.77
C PHE A 71 11.20 5.04 -8.87
N VAL A 72 11.04 5.74 -7.73
CA VAL A 72 10.72 7.17 -7.71
C VAL A 72 11.79 7.99 -8.43
N GLN A 73 13.08 7.71 -8.17
CA GLN A 73 14.19 8.38 -8.85
C GLN A 73 14.17 8.18 -10.37
N ASP A 74 13.97 6.94 -10.81
CA ASP A 74 13.97 6.60 -12.23
C ASP A 74 12.72 7.14 -12.98
N ASN A 75 11.64 7.47 -12.24
CA ASN A 75 10.34 7.87 -12.80
C ASN A 75 9.81 9.19 -12.24
N GLU A 76 10.68 10.10 -11.79
CA GLU A 76 10.33 11.33 -11.06
C GLU A 76 9.21 12.14 -11.75
N ALA A 77 9.32 12.37 -13.06
CA ALA A 77 8.34 13.15 -13.79
C ALA A 77 6.94 12.52 -13.77
N ALA A 78 6.85 11.20 -13.92
CA ALA A 78 5.61 10.46 -13.90
C ALA A 78 5.00 10.42 -12.48
N VAL A 79 5.81 10.15 -11.45
CA VAL A 79 5.39 10.17 -10.05
C VAL A 79 4.85 11.55 -9.65
N LYS A 80 5.54 12.62 -10.07
CA LYS A 80 5.10 14.01 -9.85
C LYS A 80 3.79 14.34 -10.55
N ALA A 81 3.56 13.78 -11.74
CA ALA A 81 2.30 13.96 -12.46
C ALA A 81 1.15 13.22 -11.77
N LEU A 82 1.36 11.97 -11.38
CA LEU A 82 0.37 11.15 -10.66
C LEU A 82 0.00 11.76 -9.30
N ALA A 83 0.95 12.33 -8.58
CA ALA A 83 0.71 12.97 -7.28
C ALA A 83 -0.28 14.15 -7.31
N LYS A 84 -0.53 14.73 -8.48
CA LYS A 84 -1.49 15.84 -8.65
C LYS A 84 -2.95 15.38 -8.72
N LEU A 85 -3.16 14.08 -8.92
CA LEU A 85 -4.49 13.50 -9.08
C LEU A 85 -5.07 13.14 -7.73
N ASP A 86 -6.31 13.51 -7.46
CA ASP A 86 -7.00 13.31 -6.18
C ASP A 86 -7.42 11.86 -5.95
N PHE A 87 -7.53 11.08 -7.03
CA PHE A 87 -7.86 9.66 -7.04
C PHE A 87 -6.62 8.73 -7.13
N VAL A 88 -5.42 9.28 -6.96
CA VAL A 88 -4.16 8.51 -6.90
C VAL A 88 -3.53 8.67 -5.54
N GLU A 89 -3.16 7.54 -4.92
CA GLU A 89 -2.45 7.49 -3.66
C GLU A 89 -1.08 6.86 -3.87
N LEU A 90 -0.04 7.50 -3.33
CA LEU A 90 1.36 7.09 -3.47
C LEU A 90 1.92 6.76 -2.09
N GLU A 91 2.37 5.52 -1.90
CA GLU A 91 2.76 4.98 -0.62
C GLU A 91 4.12 4.25 -0.70
N ASN A 92 4.63 3.78 0.41
CA ASN A 92 6.01 3.36 0.61
C ASN A 92 6.21 1.84 0.41
N HIS A 93 7.21 1.46 -0.42
CA HIS A 93 7.58 0.05 -0.68
C HIS A 93 9.06 -0.22 -0.45
N SER A 94 9.69 0.45 0.52
CA SER A 94 11.14 0.43 0.81
C SER A 94 12.01 1.12 -0.26
N TRP A 95 13.31 1.25 0.02
CA TRP A 95 14.22 1.99 -0.87
C TRP A 95 14.61 1.20 -2.12
N ASP A 96 15.20 0.02 -1.93
CA ASP A 96 15.70 -0.82 -3.04
C ASP A 96 15.12 -2.24 -3.05
N HIS A 97 13.96 -2.40 -2.42
CA HIS A 97 13.17 -3.63 -2.43
C HIS A 97 13.93 -4.88 -1.92
N PRO A 98 14.49 -4.87 -0.71
CA PRO A 98 15.19 -6.04 -0.17
C PRO A 98 14.20 -7.18 0.11
N ASN A 99 14.29 -8.27 -0.65
CA ASN A 99 13.39 -9.42 -0.55
C ASN A 99 13.40 -10.13 0.82
N ARG A 100 14.33 -9.76 1.72
CA ARG A 100 14.47 -10.36 3.05
C ARG A 100 14.77 -9.30 4.10
N MET A 101 13.86 -8.35 4.28
CA MET A 101 13.99 -7.31 5.32
C MET A 101 14.29 -7.87 6.72
N PRO A 102 13.80 -9.05 7.16
CA PRO A 102 14.19 -9.63 8.44
C PRO A 102 15.70 -9.93 8.61
N ARG A 103 16.50 -9.92 7.53
CA ARG A 103 17.95 -10.08 7.61
C ARG A 103 18.71 -8.77 7.79
N LEU A 104 18.04 -7.65 7.67
CA LEU A 104 18.61 -6.32 7.88
C LEU A 104 18.68 -6.00 9.37
N SER A 105 19.61 -5.14 9.77
CA SER A 105 19.60 -4.52 11.10
C SER A 105 18.42 -3.56 11.24
N ASP A 106 18.06 -3.20 12.49
CA ASP A 106 16.99 -2.24 12.75
C ASP A 106 17.24 -0.89 12.07
N ASP A 107 18.49 -0.40 12.12
CA ASP A 107 18.90 0.83 11.43
C ASP A 107 18.70 0.73 9.92
N ALA A 108 19.09 -0.40 9.31
CA ALA A 108 18.92 -0.62 7.87
C ALA A 108 17.43 -0.72 7.48
N VAL A 109 16.58 -1.32 8.33
CA VAL A 109 15.12 -1.33 8.11
C VAL A 109 14.57 0.09 8.16
N ARG A 110 14.99 0.90 9.14
CA ARG A 110 14.57 2.30 9.25
C ARG A 110 15.01 3.12 8.04
N ASP A 111 16.24 2.94 7.58
CA ASP A 111 16.78 3.63 6.40
C ASP A 111 15.99 3.27 5.13
N GLU A 112 15.66 2.00 4.91
CA GLU A 112 14.81 1.55 3.80
C GLU A 112 13.46 2.29 3.77
N VAL A 113 12.86 2.48 4.94
CA VAL A 113 11.55 3.11 5.06
C VAL A 113 11.63 4.63 4.96
N LEU A 114 12.51 5.26 5.76
CA LEU A 114 12.55 6.72 5.88
C LEU A 114 13.13 7.38 4.62
N LYS A 115 14.17 6.80 4.03
CA LYS A 115 14.75 7.31 2.79
C LYS A 115 13.76 7.30 1.64
N THR A 116 12.90 6.30 1.58
CA THR A 116 11.82 6.24 0.58
C THR A 116 10.75 7.28 0.84
N ASP A 117 10.32 7.43 2.10
CA ASP A 117 9.35 8.46 2.48
C ASP A 117 9.88 9.87 2.17
N ASP A 118 11.17 10.13 2.44
CA ASP A 118 11.81 11.41 2.11
C ASP A 118 11.87 11.66 0.60
N GLU A 119 12.18 10.64 -0.19
CA GLU A 119 12.24 10.76 -1.65
C GLU A 119 10.85 11.00 -2.26
N ILE A 120 9.84 10.27 -1.80
CA ILE A 120 8.45 10.50 -2.21
C ILE A 120 8.02 11.93 -1.82
N ALA A 121 8.34 12.37 -0.60
CA ALA A 121 8.01 13.71 -0.15
C ALA A 121 8.74 14.80 -0.96
N ARG A 122 10.01 14.59 -1.31
CA ARG A 122 10.78 15.49 -2.17
C ARG A 122 10.12 15.71 -3.52
N VAL A 123 9.63 14.62 -4.14
CA VAL A 123 9.05 14.66 -5.48
C VAL A 123 7.61 15.17 -5.48
N THR A 124 6.82 14.76 -4.46
CA THR A 124 5.37 14.95 -4.46
C THR A 124 4.86 16.05 -3.51
N GLY A 125 5.70 16.49 -2.56
CA GLY A 125 5.29 17.35 -1.45
C GLY A 125 4.42 16.63 -0.40
N ARG A 126 4.31 15.30 -0.42
CA ARG A 126 3.46 14.51 0.47
C ARG A 126 4.23 13.38 1.11
N ARG A 127 4.04 13.21 2.42
CA ARG A 127 4.55 12.06 3.18
C ARG A 127 3.64 10.84 3.00
N THR A 128 4.26 9.66 3.02
CA THR A 128 3.55 8.38 3.00
C THR A 128 3.02 8.01 4.38
N ALA A 129 1.97 7.24 4.45
CA ALA A 129 1.35 6.80 5.68
C ALA A 129 1.20 5.28 5.77
N PHE A 130 1.22 4.63 4.61
CA PHE A 130 1.17 3.19 4.49
C PHE A 130 2.51 2.64 4.00
N PHE A 131 2.81 1.43 4.45
CA PHE A 131 4.00 0.70 4.05
C PHE A 131 3.60 -0.71 3.61
N ARG A 132 4.20 -1.20 2.54
CA ARG A 132 4.11 -2.60 2.14
C ARG A 132 5.51 -3.21 2.13
N PHE A 133 5.67 -4.32 2.83
CA PHE A 133 6.95 -5.03 2.82
C PHE A 133 7.23 -5.65 1.46
N PRO A 134 8.47 -5.51 0.91
CA PRO A 134 8.92 -6.24 -0.26
C PRO A 134 8.72 -7.74 -0.11
N ALA A 135 8.23 -8.38 -1.17
CA ALA A 135 7.96 -9.82 -1.22
C ALA A 135 7.14 -10.36 -0.02
N ILE A 136 6.34 -9.50 0.65
CA ILE A 136 5.55 -9.82 1.85
C ILE A 136 6.41 -10.42 2.98
N THR A 137 7.72 -10.15 2.98
CA THR A 137 8.65 -10.78 3.91
C THR A 137 8.94 -9.88 5.09
N TYR A 138 8.40 -10.23 6.25
CA TYR A 138 8.60 -9.55 7.53
C TYR A 138 8.57 -10.54 8.69
N ASP A 139 9.03 -10.12 9.85
CA ASP A 139 8.90 -10.79 11.14
C ASP A 139 8.36 -9.81 12.19
N ALA A 140 8.19 -10.27 13.43
CA ALA A 140 7.65 -9.43 14.51
C ALA A 140 8.53 -8.22 14.81
N ARG A 141 9.85 -8.32 14.63
CA ARG A 141 10.82 -7.25 14.84
C ARG A 141 10.66 -6.18 13.77
N THR A 142 10.80 -6.54 12.49
CA THR A 142 10.72 -5.59 11.38
C THR A 142 9.32 -4.96 11.26
N LEU A 143 8.26 -5.70 11.58
CA LEU A 143 6.91 -5.13 11.69
C LEU A 143 6.86 -4.07 12.79
N GLY A 144 7.40 -4.37 13.98
CA GLY A 144 7.46 -3.41 15.08
C GLY A 144 8.29 -2.17 14.76
N ASP A 145 9.40 -2.30 14.04
CA ASP A 145 10.24 -1.19 13.60
C ASP A 145 9.46 -0.24 12.67
N VAL A 146 8.73 -0.77 11.68
CA VAL A 146 7.93 0.01 10.74
C VAL A 146 6.75 0.69 11.45
N GLU A 147 6.06 -0.03 12.33
CA GLU A 147 4.96 0.53 13.14
C GLU A 147 5.43 1.64 14.10
N ALA A 148 6.64 1.50 14.69
CA ALA A 148 7.25 2.51 15.55
C ALA A 148 7.56 3.81 14.79
N LEU A 149 7.80 3.75 13.49
CA LEU A 149 7.91 4.91 12.60
C LEU A 149 6.56 5.56 12.29
N GLY A 150 5.46 4.98 12.76
CA GLY A 150 4.10 5.48 12.59
C GLY A 150 3.39 5.04 11.31
N PHE A 151 3.98 4.13 10.54
CA PHE A 151 3.33 3.56 9.36
C PHE A 151 2.28 2.51 9.73
N VAL A 152 1.23 2.43 8.92
CA VAL A 152 0.32 1.29 8.89
C VAL A 152 0.82 0.32 7.82
N VAL A 153 1.07 -0.92 8.22
CA VAL A 153 1.50 -1.95 7.27
C VAL A 153 0.30 -2.54 6.55
N VAL A 154 0.32 -2.46 5.22
CA VAL A 154 -0.77 -2.89 4.34
C VAL A 154 -0.29 -3.96 3.38
N HIS A 155 -0.87 -5.14 3.46
CA HIS A 155 -0.68 -6.22 2.50
C HIS A 155 -2.00 -6.52 1.79
N TYR A 156 -2.22 -7.76 1.45
CA TYR A 156 -3.41 -8.27 0.76
C TYR A 156 -3.69 -9.70 1.26
N ARG A 157 -4.87 -10.19 0.98
CA ARG A 157 -5.29 -11.51 1.40
C ARG A 157 -4.84 -12.62 0.43
N TRP A 158 -4.74 -12.29 -0.85
CA TRP A 158 -4.37 -13.19 -1.95
C TRP A 158 -3.87 -12.37 -3.15
N GLU A 159 -3.14 -13.01 -4.04
CA GLU A 159 -2.59 -12.42 -5.25
C GLU A 159 -3.08 -13.17 -6.50
N VAL A 160 -3.09 -12.47 -7.63
CA VAL A 160 -3.52 -13.03 -8.93
C VAL A 160 -2.35 -13.59 -9.76
N GLY A 161 -1.13 -13.55 -9.22
CA GLY A 161 0.05 -14.09 -9.88
C GLY A 161 0.59 -13.24 -11.04
N ASP A 162 0.21 -11.98 -11.16
CA ASP A 162 0.61 -11.10 -12.27
C ASP A 162 2.13 -10.92 -12.47
N PRO A 163 3.02 -11.15 -11.47
CA PRO A 163 4.47 -11.11 -11.70
C PRO A 163 5.04 -12.39 -12.33
N ASP A 164 4.24 -13.44 -12.52
CA ASP A 164 4.66 -14.63 -13.26
C ASP A 164 4.49 -14.39 -14.77
N PRO A 165 5.58 -14.45 -15.58
CA PRO A 165 5.50 -14.26 -17.02
C PRO A 165 4.71 -15.35 -17.76
N HIS A 166 4.43 -16.49 -17.12
CA HIS A 166 3.63 -17.58 -17.66
C HIS A 166 2.14 -17.45 -17.37
N GLU A 167 1.77 -16.49 -16.52
CA GLU A 167 0.37 -16.19 -16.24
C GLU A 167 -0.31 -15.53 -17.44
N THR A 168 -1.63 -15.65 -17.56
CA THR A 168 -2.36 -15.07 -18.68
C THR A 168 -3.33 -13.98 -18.21
N ALA A 169 -3.59 -13.00 -19.08
CA ALA A 169 -4.60 -11.99 -18.79
C ALA A 169 -5.98 -12.59 -18.46
N ASN A 170 -6.37 -13.67 -19.13
CA ASN A 170 -7.63 -14.37 -18.85
C ASN A 170 -7.67 -14.93 -17.43
N ARG A 171 -6.58 -15.57 -16.97
CA ARG A 171 -6.52 -16.13 -15.63
C ARG A 171 -6.52 -15.01 -14.57
N ILE A 172 -5.75 -13.95 -14.75
CA ILE A 172 -5.75 -12.78 -13.88
C ILE A 172 -7.16 -12.22 -13.72
N VAL A 173 -7.90 -12.05 -14.83
CA VAL A 173 -9.31 -11.59 -14.81
C VAL A 173 -10.19 -12.55 -14.02
N ASN A 174 -10.16 -13.84 -14.35
CA ASN A 174 -11.04 -14.83 -13.74
C ASN A 174 -10.80 -14.94 -12.24
N GLU A 175 -9.54 -15.07 -11.81
CA GLU A 175 -9.19 -15.15 -10.39
C GLU A 175 -9.60 -13.88 -9.64
N THR A 176 -9.40 -12.69 -10.25
CA THR A 176 -9.86 -11.43 -9.64
C THR A 176 -11.38 -11.44 -9.45
N LEU A 177 -12.12 -11.79 -10.48
CA LEU A 177 -13.59 -11.76 -10.42
C LEU A 177 -14.18 -12.82 -9.51
N GLU A 178 -13.58 -14.00 -9.42
CA GLU A 178 -14.02 -15.08 -8.54
C GLU A 178 -13.59 -14.86 -7.07
N GLY A 179 -12.39 -14.31 -6.87
CA GLY A 179 -11.78 -14.13 -5.55
C GLY A 179 -12.26 -12.90 -4.80
N ALA A 180 -12.64 -11.82 -5.50
CA ALA A 180 -12.93 -10.52 -4.87
C ALA A 180 -14.09 -10.57 -3.88
N ARG A 181 -13.88 -9.99 -2.70
CA ARG A 181 -14.86 -9.85 -1.61
C ARG A 181 -14.91 -8.38 -1.15
N PRO A 182 -15.99 -7.93 -0.52
CA PRO A 182 -16.09 -6.60 0.07
C PRO A 182 -14.88 -6.26 0.95
N GLY A 183 -14.26 -5.12 0.69
CA GLY A 183 -13.09 -4.63 1.43
C GLY A 183 -11.75 -5.23 1.00
N ASP A 184 -11.67 -6.08 -0.02
CA ASP A 184 -10.37 -6.64 -0.45
C ASP A 184 -9.42 -5.56 -0.97
N ILE A 185 -8.13 -5.78 -0.69
CA ILE A 185 -7.01 -5.04 -1.24
C ILE A 185 -6.43 -5.92 -2.34
N LEU A 186 -6.57 -5.47 -3.59
CA LEU A 186 -6.08 -6.19 -4.76
C LEU A 186 -4.65 -5.75 -5.06
N ILE A 187 -3.77 -6.70 -5.31
CA ILE A 187 -2.36 -6.46 -5.65
C ILE A 187 -2.12 -6.75 -7.12
N ASN A 188 -1.40 -5.83 -7.77
CA ASN A 188 -0.85 -5.98 -9.11
C ASN A 188 0.52 -5.27 -9.16
N HIS A 189 1.21 -5.33 -10.28
CA HIS A 189 2.48 -4.62 -10.49
C HIS A 189 2.37 -3.62 -11.64
N ILE A 190 3.05 -2.46 -11.49
CA ILE A 190 2.98 -1.34 -12.45
C ILE A 190 4.37 -0.94 -13.00
N ASN A 191 5.39 -1.71 -12.72
CA ASN A 191 6.78 -1.43 -13.10
C ASN A 191 7.31 -2.33 -14.22
N GLY A 192 6.43 -2.84 -15.09
CA GLY A 192 6.75 -3.81 -16.14
C GLY A 192 6.83 -5.24 -15.64
N ARG A 193 6.56 -5.50 -14.36
CA ARG A 193 6.53 -6.84 -13.78
C ARG A 193 5.14 -7.48 -13.81
N GLY A 194 4.11 -6.70 -14.03
CA GLY A 194 2.75 -7.17 -14.29
C GLY A 194 2.60 -7.52 -15.77
N TRP A 195 3.16 -8.69 -16.20
CA TRP A 195 3.33 -9.06 -17.61
C TRP A 195 2.07 -8.94 -18.46
N HIS A 196 0.91 -9.28 -17.89
CA HIS A 196 -0.38 -9.23 -18.57
C HIS A 196 -1.39 -8.33 -17.88
N THR A 197 -0.96 -7.53 -16.91
CA THR A 197 -1.84 -6.65 -16.12
C THR A 197 -2.49 -5.59 -17.00
N ALA A 198 -1.75 -4.92 -17.89
CA ALA A 198 -2.30 -3.91 -18.79
C ALA A 198 -3.42 -4.49 -19.69
N GLU A 199 -3.27 -5.73 -20.17
CA GLU A 199 -4.27 -6.42 -20.98
C GLU A 199 -5.50 -6.86 -20.13
N ALA A 200 -5.26 -7.30 -18.89
CA ALA A 200 -6.32 -7.79 -17.99
C ALA A 200 -7.17 -6.64 -17.44
N LEU A 201 -6.55 -5.50 -17.16
CA LEU A 201 -7.09 -4.42 -16.36
C LEU A 201 -8.48 -3.90 -16.81
N PRO A 202 -8.75 -3.62 -18.11
CA PRO A 202 -10.06 -3.17 -18.55
C PRO A 202 -11.18 -4.16 -18.20
N ARG A 203 -10.91 -5.46 -18.36
CA ARG A 203 -11.88 -6.52 -18.08
C ARG A 203 -12.05 -6.77 -16.59
N MET A 204 -10.99 -6.65 -15.80
CA MET A 204 -11.05 -6.71 -14.34
C MET A 204 -11.95 -5.60 -13.79
N ILE A 205 -11.73 -4.36 -14.24
CA ILE A 205 -12.49 -3.19 -13.80
C ILE A 205 -13.96 -3.35 -14.17
N ALA A 206 -14.27 -3.56 -15.46
CA ALA A 206 -15.64 -3.73 -15.93
C ALA A 206 -16.36 -4.89 -15.21
N GLY A 207 -15.68 -6.01 -15.00
CA GLY A 207 -16.25 -7.17 -14.31
C GLY A 207 -16.52 -6.94 -12.82
N LEU A 208 -15.64 -6.21 -12.12
CA LEU A 208 -15.84 -5.81 -10.72
C LEU A 208 -17.00 -4.81 -10.59
N GLU A 209 -17.07 -3.81 -11.47
CA GLU A 209 -18.19 -2.85 -11.52
C GLU A 209 -19.52 -3.56 -11.81
N ALA A 210 -19.55 -4.49 -12.77
CA ALA A 210 -20.74 -5.31 -13.05
C ALA A 210 -21.19 -6.15 -11.84
N LYS A 211 -20.26 -6.53 -10.96
CA LYS A 211 -20.54 -7.18 -9.67
C LYS A 211 -20.92 -6.19 -8.56
N GLY A 212 -21.01 -4.89 -8.86
CA GLY A 212 -21.38 -3.82 -7.94
C GLY A 212 -20.25 -3.36 -7.03
N PHE A 213 -18.99 -3.67 -7.34
CA PHE A 213 -17.86 -3.11 -6.60
C PHE A 213 -17.55 -1.68 -7.06
N ARG A 214 -17.10 -0.85 -6.12
CA ARG A 214 -16.50 0.46 -6.36
C ARG A 214 -15.03 0.42 -5.98
N PHE A 215 -14.21 1.20 -6.67
CA PHE A 215 -12.79 1.37 -6.35
C PHE A 215 -12.62 2.50 -5.35
N VAL A 216 -11.72 2.30 -4.37
CA VAL A 216 -11.45 3.26 -3.30
C VAL A 216 -9.96 3.35 -3.01
N LEU A 217 -9.52 4.44 -2.37
CA LEU A 217 -8.16 4.59 -1.85
C LEU A 217 -8.05 3.98 -0.44
N LEU A 218 -6.87 3.56 -0.06
CA LEU A 218 -6.62 3.04 1.29
C LEU A 218 -6.93 4.08 2.36
N LYS A 219 -6.57 5.35 2.13
CA LYS A 219 -6.81 6.46 3.06
C LYS A 219 -8.29 6.73 3.36
N ASP A 220 -9.20 6.26 2.51
CA ASP A 220 -10.63 6.47 2.71
C ASP A 220 -11.19 5.56 3.82
N TYR A 221 -10.48 4.48 4.12
CA TYR A 221 -10.89 3.46 5.10
C TYR A 221 -9.88 3.21 6.22
N LEU A 222 -8.62 3.61 6.03
CA LEU A 222 -7.55 3.37 6.99
C LEU A 222 -7.05 4.68 7.60
N THR A 223 -6.97 4.72 8.92
CA THR A 223 -6.42 5.88 9.64
C THR A 223 -4.94 5.65 9.93
N ALA A 224 -4.09 6.55 9.46
CA ALA A 224 -2.67 6.57 9.76
C ALA A 224 -2.34 7.60 10.85
N LYS A 225 -1.36 7.30 11.69
CA LYS A 225 -0.87 8.22 12.72
C LYS A 225 0.04 9.31 12.15
N ARG A 226 0.65 9.07 10.99
CA ARG A 226 1.57 9.99 10.33
C ARG A 226 0.84 11.06 9.55
N SER A 227 1.39 12.27 9.53
CA SER A 227 0.94 13.32 8.61
C SER A 227 1.34 12.96 7.18
N ARG A 228 0.40 13.09 6.25
CA ARG A 228 0.64 12.87 4.80
C ARG A 228 1.23 14.09 4.10
N VAL A 229 1.34 15.21 4.81
CA VAL A 229 1.92 16.45 4.27
C VAL A 229 3.38 16.53 4.72
N ALA A 230 4.28 16.81 3.79
CA ALA A 230 5.67 17.12 4.13
C ALA A 230 5.66 18.36 5.04
N GLY A 231 6.35 18.29 6.16
CA GLY A 231 6.49 19.45 7.07
C GLY A 231 7.05 20.66 6.32
N GLN A 232 6.55 21.84 6.70
CA GLN A 232 7.06 23.12 6.21
C GLN A 232 8.48 23.34 6.71
#